data_122194ba26f4aadaf12a9f3229ba6c78
#
_entry.id   122194ba26f4aadaf12a9f3229ba6c78
#
_cell.length_a   1.000
_cell.length_b   1.000
_cell.length_c   1.000
_cell.angle_alpha   90.00
_cell.angle_beta   90.00
_cell.angle_gamma   90.00
#
_symmetry.space_group_name_H-M   'P 1'
#
loop_
_entity.id
_entity.type
_entity.pdbx_description
1 polymer ?
#
loop_
_entity_poly.entity_id
_entity_poly.type
_entity_poly.pdbx_seq_one_letter_code
_entity_poly.pdbx_strand_id
1 'polypeptide(L)'
;MARTNKPRVLIPSGQGLNCEEETAFGYKILGAETSIVHINDIIAKPAMLEDYHILALVGGFSDGDHIASGKIHANRLRYGLERPLGRFIDDGKLIIGVCNGFQAMVKAGILPALDNKRETGMMTLTYNDSGIFEDRWIHIIPNKKSKCIWTKGIEEIYLPVRHGEGKASFPSDEALRRLESANQVALYYLNPETRKIAKEPDYPNNPNGSINGIAAVCDPTGRIFGMMPHWEAFLSPYNHPNWTRLKTEGKLPKEGLGLQVARNGVEYVKDNLLG
;
A
#
# COMPACT_ATOMS: atom_id res chain seq x y z
N MET A 1 28.18 -8.66 -10.67
CA MET A 1 27.45 -9.62 -9.82
C MET A 1 26.58 -10.47 -10.72
N ALA A 2 26.55 -11.80 -10.52
CA ALA A 2 25.64 -12.67 -11.28
C ALA A 2 24.20 -12.16 -11.05
N ARG A 3 23.43 -11.95 -12.13
CA ARG A 3 22.00 -11.61 -12.03
C ARG A 3 21.31 -12.80 -11.34
N THR A 4 20.89 -12.59 -10.09
CA THR A 4 20.07 -13.59 -9.39
C THR A 4 18.70 -13.60 -10.08
N ASN A 5 18.20 -14.80 -10.35
CA ASN A 5 16.88 -14.98 -10.97
C ASN A 5 15.76 -14.85 -9.90
N LYS A 6 15.92 -13.88 -8.99
CA LYS A 6 15.01 -13.61 -7.88
C LYS A 6 14.46 -12.18 -7.92
N PRO A 7 13.19 -11.98 -7.58
CA PRO A 7 12.66 -10.64 -7.34
C PRO A 7 13.48 -9.88 -6.30
N ARG A 8 13.85 -8.63 -6.59
CA ARG A 8 14.59 -7.75 -5.68
C ARG A 8 13.71 -6.60 -5.24
N VAL A 9 13.60 -6.43 -3.92
CA VAL A 9 12.74 -5.42 -3.28
C VAL A 9 13.59 -4.41 -2.54
N LEU A 10 13.43 -3.13 -2.89
CA LEU A 10 14.00 -2.02 -2.15
C LEU A 10 12.97 -1.49 -1.16
N ILE A 11 13.37 -1.37 0.09
CA ILE A 11 12.57 -0.87 1.19
C ILE A 11 13.29 0.37 1.74
N PRO A 12 12.83 1.58 1.39
CA PRO A 12 13.37 2.79 1.99
C PRO A 12 13.11 2.83 3.49
N SER A 13 14.15 3.11 4.26
CA SER A 13 14.07 3.42 5.69
C SER A 13 14.32 4.90 5.94
N GLY A 14 13.91 5.38 7.10
CA GLY A 14 14.09 6.77 7.50
C GLY A 14 13.56 7.03 8.88
N GLN A 15 13.79 8.23 9.39
CA GLN A 15 13.32 8.60 10.73
C GLN A 15 11.79 8.46 10.83
N GLY A 16 11.33 7.70 11.85
CA GLY A 16 9.91 7.50 12.14
C GLY A 16 9.22 6.43 11.30
N LEU A 17 9.86 5.85 10.27
CA LEU A 17 9.39 4.62 9.66
C LEU A 17 9.62 3.44 10.63
N ASN A 18 8.77 2.42 10.60
CA ASN A 18 8.84 1.33 11.58
C ASN A 18 8.29 -0.02 11.09
N CYS A 19 7.93 -0.15 9.82
CA CYS A 19 7.41 -1.41 9.25
C CYS A 19 8.38 -2.05 8.25
N GLU A 20 9.67 -1.67 8.25
CA GLU A 20 10.66 -2.14 7.28
C GLU A 20 10.97 -3.62 7.46
N GLU A 21 11.18 -4.06 8.69
CA GLU A 21 11.61 -5.44 8.98
C GLU A 21 10.48 -6.45 8.69
N GLU A 22 9.25 -6.16 9.08
CA GLU A 22 8.09 -7.01 8.79
C GLU A 22 7.85 -7.09 7.28
N THR A 23 7.97 -5.96 6.58
CA THR A 23 7.85 -5.91 5.12
C THR A 23 8.95 -6.74 4.47
N ALA A 24 10.21 -6.57 4.90
CA ALA A 24 11.34 -7.36 4.40
C ALA A 24 11.15 -8.86 4.67
N PHE A 25 10.70 -9.21 5.87
CA PHE A 25 10.44 -10.59 6.24
C PHE A 25 9.34 -11.22 5.38
N GLY A 26 8.23 -10.49 5.15
CA GLY A 26 7.15 -10.96 4.28
C GLY A 26 7.62 -11.25 2.85
N TYR A 27 8.43 -10.39 2.26
CA TYR A 27 9.02 -10.64 0.93
C TYR A 27 10.03 -11.80 0.93
N LYS A 28 10.85 -11.94 1.99
CA LYS A 28 11.81 -13.06 2.14
C LYS A 28 11.09 -14.41 2.19
N ILE A 29 9.97 -14.52 2.92
CA ILE A 29 9.13 -15.74 2.95
C ILE A 29 8.69 -16.15 1.54
N LEU A 30 8.44 -15.16 0.66
CA LEU A 30 8.00 -15.36 -0.72
C LEU A 30 9.17 -15.61 -1.69
N GLY A 31 10.41 -15.69 -1.18
CA GLY A 31 11.60 -15.98 -1.97
C GLY A 31 12.23 -14.80 -2.68
N ALA A 32 11.83 -13.57 -2.35
CA ALA A 32 12.46 -12.37 -2.86
C ALA A 32 13.72 -11.99 -2.05
N GLU A 33 14.63 -11.27 -2.68
CA GLU A 33 15.76 -10.59 -2.02
C GLU A 33 15.32 -9.19 -1.60
N THR A 34 15.64 -8.78 -0.38
CA THR A 34 15.23 -7.48 0.16
C THR A 34 16.43 -6.67 0.58
N SER A 35 16.37 -5.36 0.38
CA SER A 35 17.35 -4.40 0.90
C SER A 35 16.63 -3.26 1.60
N ILE A 36 16.93 -3.06 2.87
CA ILE A 36 16.49 -1.89 3.63
C ILE A 36 17.60 -0.85 3.50
N VAL A 37 17.28 0.30 2.89
CA VAL A 37 18.26 1.34 2.60
C VAL A 37 17.71 2.70 3.03
N HIS A 38 18.51 3.48 3.74
CA HIS A 38 18.09 4.80 4.19
C HIS A 38 17.78 5.72 3.01
N ILE A 39 16.69 6.47 3.08
CA ILE A 39 16.20 7.33 1.97
C ILE A 39 17.27 8.32 1.48
N ASN A 40 18.11 8.83 2.36
CA ASN A 40 19.19 9.75 1.98
C ASN A 40 20.26 9.05 1.12
N ASP A 41 20.53 7.76 1.37
CA ASP A 41 21.48 6.98 0.57
C ASP A 41 20.92 6.68 -0.82
N ILE A 42 19.60 6.44 -0.90
CA ILE A 42 18.91 6.27 -2.19
C ILE A 42 18.98 7.57 -2.99
N ILE A 43 18.74 8.73 -2.34
CA ILE A 43 18.85 10.05 -3.00
C ILE A 43 20.30 10.34 -3.44
N ALA A 44 21.28 9.97 -2.62
CA ALA A 44 22.69 10.16 -2.96
C ALA A 44 23.16 9.26 -4.12
N LYS A 45 22.53 8.07 -4.30
CA LYS A 45 22.88 7.09 -5.34
C LYS A 45 21.63 6.57 -6.04
N PRO A 46 20.87 7.41 -6.75
CA PRO A 46 19.57 7.04 -7.30
C PRO A 46 19.63 5.95 -8.38
N ALA A 47 20.80 5.73 -9.00
CA ALA A 47 21.02 4.65 -9.96
C ALA A 47 20.80 3.26 -9.35
N MET A 48 20.85 3.12 -8.00
CA MET A 48 20.57 1.83 -7.36
C MET A 48 19.14 1.33 -7.61
N LEU A 49 18.19 2.23 -7.90
CA LEU A 49 16.81 1.84 -8.25
C LEU A 49 16.76 0.91 -9.47
N GLU A 50 17.72 1.00 -10.37
CA GLU A 50 17.80 0.17 -11.57
C GLU A 50 17.94 -1.32 -11.21
N ASP A 51 18.57 -1.60 -10.06
CA ASP A 51 18.81 -2.96 -9.57
C ASP A 51 17.59 -3.66 -8.97
N TYR A 52 16.50 -2.95 -8.71
CA TYR A 52 15.31 -3.49 -8.02
C TYR A 52 14.11 -3.57 -8.95
N HIS A 53 13.18 -4.48 -8.60
CA HIS A 53 11.93 -4.72 -9.34
C HIS A 53 10.71 -4.17 -8.60
N ILE A 54 10.79 -4.11 -7.26
CA ILE A 54 9.74 -3.61 -6.37
C ILE A 54 10.33 -2.53 -5.47
N LEU A 55 9.64 -1.40 -5.35
CA LEU A 55 9.87 -0.38 -4.34
C LEU A 55 8.72 -0.46 -3.33
N ALA A 56 9.03 -0.80 -2.07
CA ALA A 56 8.05 -0.92 -1.00
C ALA A 56 8.20 0.24 -0.01
N LEU A 57 7.29 1.21 -0.07
CA LEU A 57 7.20 2.35 0.84
C LEU A 57 6.36 1.92 2.06
N VAL A 58 6.99 1.86 3.22
CA VAL A 58 6.42 1.25 4.41
C VAL A 58 5.62 2.22 5.28
N GLY A 59 4.89 1.66 6.24
CA GLY A 59 4.18 2.40 7.26
C GLY A 59 5.10 2.99 8.33
N GLY A 60 4.53 3.85 9.17
CA GLY A 60 5.20 4.55 10.25
C GLY A 60 4.72 6.00 10.37
N PHE A 61 5.61 6.85 10.89
CA PHE A 61 5.39 8.29 11.10
C PHE A 61 6.62 9.04 10.59
N SER A 62 6.83 9.00 9.26
CA SER A 62 8.04 9.56 8.65
C SER A 62 8.27 11.01 9.06
N ASP A 63 9.48 11.27 9.59
CA ASP A 63 9.87 12.57 10.13
C ASP A 63 8.88 13.12 11.19
N GLY A 64 8.25 12.21 11.98
CA GLY A 64 7.31 12.55 13.05
C GLY A 64 5.97 13.12 12.57
N ASP A 65 5.66 13.04 11.28
CA ASP A 65 4.45 13.61 10.65
C ASP A 65 4.22 15.11 10.98
N HIS A 66 5.31 15.86 11.26
CA HIS A 66 5.24 17.22 11.80
C HIS A 66 4.46 18.23 10.96
N ILE A 67 4.45 18.08 9.63
CA ILE A 67 3.72 18.99 8.73
C ILE A 67 2.37 18.38 8.35
N ALA A 68 2.38 17.11 7.98
CA ALA A 68 1.26 16.23 7.69
C ALA A 68 1.84 14.83 7.42
N SER A 69 1.08 13.77 7.68
CA SER A 69 1.55 12.40 7.54
C SER A 69 2.16 12.11 6.16
N GLY A 70 3.40 11.65 6.15
CA GLY A 70 4.16 11.34 4.95
C GLY A 70 4.61 12.56 4.11
N LYS A 71 4.39 13.82 4.53
CA LYS A 71 4.65 14.99 3.70
C LYS A 71 6.13 15.23 3.42
N ILE A 72 6.99 15.12 4.43
CA ILE A 72 8.44 15.30 4.27
C ILE A 72 9.00 14.18 3.40
N HIS A 73 8.56 12.94 3.63
CA HIS A 73 8.95 11.79 2.81
C HIS A 73 8.50 11.97 1.35
N ALA A 74 7.28 12.46 1.12
CA ALA A 74 6.78 12.79 -0.21
C ALA A 74 7.65 13.82 -0.93
N ASN A 75 8.12 14.86 -0.22
CA ASN A 75 9.02 15.85 -0.79
C ASN A 75 10.38 15.25 -1.17
N ARG A 76 10.94 14.33 -0.35
CA ARG A 76 12.17 13.59 -0.69
C ARG A 76 11.98 12.74 -1.95
N LEU A 77 10.87 12.03 -2.06
CA LEU A 77 10.54 11.24 -3.27
C LEU A 77 10.40 12.15 -4.49
N ARG A 78 9.64 13.24 -4.38
CA ARG A 78 9.33 14.13 -5.48
C ARG A 78 10.54 14.92 -5.96
N TYR A 79 11.29 15.55 -5.05
CA TYR A 79 12.38 16.45 -5.44
C TYR A 79 13.74 15.75 -5.50
N GLY A 80 13.93 14.68 -4.72
CA GLY A 80 15.18 13.91 -4.73
C GLY A 80 15.22 12.78 -5.75
N LEU A 81 14.06 12.20 -6.11
CA LEU A 81 13.99 10.99 -6.93
C LEU A 81 13.03 11.08 -8.13
N GLU A 82 12.51 12.26 -8.49
CA GLU A 82 11.49 12.43 -9.54
C GLU A 82 11.84 11.68 -10.84
N ARG A 83 12.99 11.97 -11.43
CA ARG A 83 13.41 11.33 -12.67
C ARG A 83 13.74 9.83 -12.52
N PRO A 84 14.48 9.40 -11.48
CA PRO A 84 14.72 7.97 -11.25
C PRO A 84 13.45 7.17 -11.00
N LEU A 85 12.49 7.69 -10.21
CA LEU A 85 11.19 7.06 -9.99
C LEU A 85 10.35 7.04 -11.27
N GLY A 86 10.40 8.10 -12.06
CA GLY A 86 9.75 8.14 -13.37
C GLY A 86 10.23 6.98 -14.25
N ARG A 87 11.55 6.82 -14.42
CA ARG A 87 12.12 5.67 -15.16
C ARG A 87 11.72 4.34 -14.56
N PHE A 88 11.80 4.18 -13.23
CA PHE A 88 11.41 2.96 -12.54
C PHE A 88 9.98 2.52 -12.87
N ILE A 89 9.04 3.46 -12.93
CA ILE A 89 7.64 3.22 -13.28
C ILE A 89 7.51 2.90 -14.78
N ASP A 90 8.21 3.65 -15.63
CA ASP A 90 8.15 3.50 -17.10
C ASP A 90 8.80 2.17 -17.55
N ASP A 91 9.79 1.66 -16.82
CA ASP A 91 10.39 0.32 -17.00
C ASP A 91 9.45 -0.84 -16.59
N GLY A 92 8.21 -0.57 -16.22
CA GLY A 92 7.25 -1.62 -15.87
C GLY A 92 7.39 -2.18 -14.46
N LYS A 93 8.22 -1.60 -13.62
CA LYS A 93 8.48 -2.03 -12.25
C LYS A 93 7.33 -1.66 -11.30
N LEU A 94 7.36 -2.20 -10.09
CA LEU A 94 6.26 -2.16 -9.14
C LEU A 94 6.53 -1.23 -7.97
N ILE A 95 5.52 -0.48 -7.54
CA ILE A 95 5.58 0.29 -6.28
C ILE A 95 4.37 -0.07 -5.42
N ILE A 96 4.62 -0.35 -4.15
CA ILE A 96 3.58 -0.47 -3.14
C ILE A 96 3.84 0.53 -2.01
N GLY A 97 2.80 1.22 -1.57
CA GLY A 97 2.83 2.08 -0.38
C GLY A 97 1.80 1.63 0.64
N VAL A 98 2.22 1.43 1.88
CA VAL A 98 1.36 1.03 3.00
C VAL A 98 1.28 2.16 4.00
N CYS A 99 0.07 2.55 4.42
CA CYS A 99 -0.18 3.56 5.45
C CYS A 99 0.61 4.86 5.17
N ASN A 100 1.67 5.15 5.92
CA ASN A 100 2.52 6.33 5.70
C ASN A 100 3.18 6.33 4.31
N GLY A 101 3.56 5.17 3.77
CA GLY A 101 4.04 5.02 2.41
C GLY A 101 2.98 5.42 1.38
N PHE A 102 1.72 5.04 1.58
CA PHE A 102 0.62 5.46 0.71
C PHE A 102 0.37 6.97 0.80
N GLN A 103 0.38 7.53 2.01
CA GLN A 103 0.28 8.98 2.22
C GLN A 103 1.38 9.74 1.48
N ALA A 104 2.62 9.24 1.54
CA ALA A 104 3.74 9.82 0.82
C ALA A 104 3.56 9.75 -0.71
N MET A 105 3.10 8.61 -1.25
CA MET A 105 2.84 8.47 -2.68
C MET A 105 1.78 9.44 -3.18
N VAL A 106 0.70 9.61 -2.46
CA VAL A 106 -0.38 10.56 -2.81
C VAL A 106 0.14 12.00 -2.78
N LYS A 107 0.85 12.37 -1.69
CA LYS A 107 1.39 13.73 -1.54
C LYS A 107 2.57 14.03 -2.50
N ALA A 108 3.25 13.01 -3.01
CA ALA A 108 4.26 13.15 -4.06
C ALA A 108 3.66 13.23 -5.48
N GLY A 109 2.36 12.91 -5.64
CA GLY A 109 1.70 12.86 -6.95
C GLY A 109 1.97 11.57 -7.73
N ILE A 110 2.50 10.53 -7.08
CA ILE A 110 2.71 9.20 -7.69
C ILE A 110 1.37 8.49 -7.87
N LEU A 111 0.44 8.68 -6.92
CA LEU A 111 -0.93 8.18 -6.95
C LEU A 111 -1.92 9.35 -6.84
N PRO A 112 -3.12 9.20 -7.41
CA PRO A 112 -3.62 8.07 -8.21
C PRO A 112 -3.20 8.10 -9.69
N ALA A 113 -2.43 9.09 -10.14
CA ALA A 113 -1.97 9.27 -11.52
C ALA A 113 -3.12 9.22 -12.54
N LEU A 114 -4.21 9.95 -12.26
CA LEU A 114 -5.38 10.03 -13.15
C LEU A 114 -4.95 10.42 -14.57
N ASP A 115 -5.47 9.70 -15.57
CA ASP A 115 -5.11 9.87 -16.99
C ASP A 115 -3.60 9.77 -17.26
N ASN A 116 -2.89 8.95 -16.49
CA ASN A 116 -1.42 8.80 -16.52
C ASN A 116 -0.65 10.08 -16.15
N LYS A 117 -1.29 11.04 -15.49
CA LYS A 117 -0.64 12.27 -15.01
C LYS A 117 -0.24 12.13 -13.55
N ARG A 118 1.06 12.19 -13.30
CA ARG A 118 1.63 12.15 -11.93
C ARG A 118 1.62 13.57 -11.34
N GLU A 119 0.47 13.98 -10.82
CA GLU A 119 0.23 15.32 -10.30
C GLU A 119 -0.23 15.27 -8.84
N THR A 120 0.16 16.27 -8.06
CA THR A 120 -0.33 16.43 -6.68
C THR A 120 -1.75 17.02 -6.67
N GLY A 121 -2.48 16.79 -5.58
CA GLY A 121 -3.80 17.40 -5.37
C GLY A 121 -4.97 16.66 -6.01
N MET A 122 -4.75 15.56 -6.72
CA MET A 122 -5.83 14.74 -7.28
C MET A 122 -6.60 13.96 -6.22
N MET A 123 -5.96 13.69 -5.10
CA MET A 123 -6.49 12.98 -3.94
C MET A 123 -5.65 13.39 -2.73
N THR A 124 -6.18 13.22 -1.54
CA THR A 124 -5.42 13.32 -0.29
C THR A 124 -5.84 12.23 0.70
N LEU A 125 -4.93 11.94 1.63
CA LEU A 125 -5.23 11.19 2.85
C LEU A 125 -5.14 12.19 4.01
N THR A 126 -6.24 12.35 4.73
CA THR A 126 -6.39 13.36 5.80
C THR A 126 -6.87 12.72 7.11
N TYR A 127 -7.12 13.54 8.13
CA TYR A 127 -7.52 13.09 9.46
C TYR A 127 -8.74 12.19 9.43
N ASN A 128 -8.73 11.15 10.27
CA ASN A 128 -9.88 10.30 10.51
C ASN A 128 -11.05 11.13 11.05
N ASP A 129 -12.28 10.80 10.64
CA ASP A 129 -13.48 11.48 11.15
C ASP A 129 -13.69 11.28 12.66
N SER A 130 -13.14 10.19 13.23
CA SER A 130 -13.12 9.95 14.66
C SER A 130 -12.26 10.92 15.46
N GLY A 131 -11.33 11.65 14.80
CA GLY A 131 -10.37 12.54 15.44
C GLY A 131 -9.30 11.84 16.30
N ILE A 132 -9.25 10.50 16.25
CA ILE A 132 -8.30 9.69 17.03
C ILE A 132 -7.46 8.79 16.12
N PHE A 133 -6.38 8.25 16.68
CA PHE A 133 -5.61 7.19 16.07
C PHE A 133 -6.41 5.89 16.09
N GLU A 134 -6.70 5.32 14.91
CA GLU A 134 -7.41 4.06 14.75
C GLU A 134 -6.42 2.90 14.67
N ASP A 135 -6.46 2.02 15.66
CA ASP A 135 -5.75 0.73 15.68
C ASP A 135 -6.77 -0.39 15.83
N ARG A 136 -7.14 -0.98 14.71
CA ARG A 136 -8.15 -2.05 14.65
C ARG A 136 -8.01 -2.93 13.44
N TRP A 137 -8.60 -4.10 13.51
CA TRP A 137 -8.75 -4.98 12.38
C TRP A 137 -10.05 -4.67 11.63
N ILE A 138 -9.97 -4.66 10.31
CA ILE A 138 -11.08 -4.35 9.41
C ILE A 138 -11.16 -5.36 8.28
N HIS A 139 -12.36 -5.55 7.77
CA HIS A 139 -12.61 -6.33 6.56
C HIS A 139 -12.48 -5.44 5.33
N ILE A 140 -11.82 -5.94 4.30
CA ILE A 140 -11.68 -5.28 3.01
C ILE A 140 -11.98 -6.25 1.88
N ILE A 141 -12.50 -5.71 0.78
CA ILE A 141 -12.78 -6.46 -0.44
C ILE A 141 -12.16 -5.76 -1.66
N PRO A 142 -11.70 -6.52 -2.68
CA PRO A 142 -11.20 -5.94 -3.91
C PRO A 142 -12.34 -5.41 -4.77
N ASN A 143 -12.04 -4.36 -5.52
CA ASN A 143 -12.83 -3.97 -6.67
C ASN A 143 -12.55 -4.95 -7.82
N LYS A 144 -13.50 -5.83 -8.12
CA LYS A 144 -13.36 -6.86 -9.16
C LYS A 144 -13.12 -6.31 -10.57
N LYS A 145 -13.39 -5.01 -10.80
CA LYS A 145 -13.14 -4.32 -12.06
C LYS A 145 -11.74 -3.68 -12.11
N SER A 146 -11.04 -3.58 -10.98
CA SER A 146 -9.72 -2.98 -10.92
C SER A 146 -8.68 -3.84 -11.64
N LYS A 147 -7.74 -3.17 -12.31
CA LYS A 147 -6.57 -3.79 -12.92
C LYS A 147 -5.43 -4.02 -11.93
N CYS A 148 -5.63 -3.68 -10.65
CA CYS A 148 -4.60 -3.76 -9.62
C CYS A 148 -4.05 -5.18 -9.48
N ILE A 149 -2.78 -5.35 -9.82
CA ILE A 149 -2.12 -6.66 -9.78
C ILE A 149 -1.99 -7.17 -8.34
N TRP A 150 -1.84 -6.27 -7.37
CA TRP A 150 -1.64 -6.59 -5.96
C TRP A 150 -2.86 -7.23 -5.29
N THR A 151 -4.04 -7.02 -5.87
CA THR A 151 -5.31 -7.55 -5.33
C THR A 151 -5.83 -8.77 -6.09
N LYS A 152 -5.06 -9.31 -7.04
CA LYS A 152 -5.44 -10.47 -7.85
C LYS A 152 -5.71 -11.70 -6.97
N GLY A 153 -6.85 -12.35 -7.17
CA GLY A 153 -7.23 -13.58 -6.45
C GLY A 153 -7.64 -13.36 -4.98
N ILE A 154 -7.65 -12.12 -4.49
CA ILE A 154 -8.20 -11.80 -3.17
C ILE A 154 -9.72 -11.72 -3.29
N GLU A 155 -10.46 -12.40 -2.39
CA GLU A 155 -11.92 -12.28 -2.29
C GLU A 155 -12.30 -11.33 -1.15
N GLU A 156 -11.83 -11.63 0.03
CA GLU A 156 -11.98 -10.82 1.24
C GLU A 156 -10.75 -11.06 2.10
N ILE A 157 -10.28 -10.02 2.79
CA ILE A 157 -9.15 -10.13 3.69
C ILE A 157 -9.39 -9.28 4.94
N TYR A 158 -9.00 -9.80 6.10
CA TYR A 158 -9.09 -9.13 7.39
C TYR A 158 -7.70 -8.67 7.79
N LEU A 159 -7.47 -7.34 7.82
CA LEU A 159 -6.17 -6.73 8.08
C LEU A 159 -6.28 -5.63 9.14
N PRO A 160 -5.19 -5.34 9.87
CA PRO A 160 -5.17 -4.20 10.75
C PRO A 160 -4.96 -2.89 9.99
N VAL A 161 -5.54 -1.81 10.51
CA VAL A 161 -5.20 -0.41 10.21
C VAL A 161 -4.61 0.24 11.45
N ARG A 162 -3.68 1.17 11.26
CA ARG A 162 -2.97 1.90 12.33
C ARG A 162 -2.64 3.30 11.83
N HIS A 163 -3.58 4.25 11.99
CA HIS A 163 -3.41 5.60 11.44
C HIS A 163 -4.28 6.66 12.11
N GLY A 164 -3.78 7.89 12.16
CA GLY A 164 -4.53 9.08 12.50
C GLY A 164 -5.06 9.84 11.26
N GLU A 165 -4.39 9.65 10.11
CA GLU A 165 -4.70 10.27 8.83
C GLU A 165 -4.89 9.19 7.74
N GLY A 166 -6.05 8.55 7.71
CA GLY A 166 -6.34 7.48 6.74
C GLY A 166 -7.48 7.79 5.78
N LYS A 167 -8.19 8.91 5.99
CA LYS A 167 -9.38 9.28 5.24
C LYS A 167 -9.06 9.70 3.82
N ALA A 168 -9.47 8.88 2.84
CA ALA A 168 -9.41 9.25 1.43
C ALA A 168 -10.40 10.38 1.13
N SER A 169 -9.89 11.47 0.56
CA SER A 169 -10.65 12.66 0.19
C SER A 169 -10.20 13.19 -1.16
N PHE A 170 -11.08 13.86 -1.88
CA PHE A 170 -10.87 14.35 -3.23
C PHE A 170 -11.22 15.83 -3.33
N PRO A 171 -10.57 16.60 -4.23
CA PRO A 171 -10.81 18.03 -4.38
C PRO A 171 -12.19 18.34 -4.97
N SER A 172 -12.81 17.37 -5.65
CA SER A 172 -14.14 17.50 -6.24
C SER A 172 -14.77 16.13 -6.49
N ASP A 173 -16.10 16.09 -6.61
CA ASP A 173 -16.84 14.90 -7.04
C ASP A 173 -16.42 14.42 -8.43
N GLU A 174 -15.96 15.32 -9.28
CA GLU A 174 -15.46 14.96 -10.60
C GLU A 174 -14.18 14.14 -10.50
N ALA A 175 -13.22 14.53 -9.65
CA ALA A 175 -11.99 13.78 -9.42
C ALA A 175 -12.29 12.37 -8.88
N LEU A 176 -13.25 12.26 -7.96
CA LEU A 176 -13.70 10.97 -7.44
C LEU A 176 -14.35 10.12 -8.55
N ARG A 177 -15.29 10.69 -9.32
CA ARG A 177 -15.94 9.96 -10.41
C ARG A 177 -14.93 9.47 -11.47
N ARG A 178 -13.91 10.27 -11.79
CA ARG A 178 -12.83 9.87 -12.71
C ARG A 178 -12.06 8.67 -12.19
N LEU A 179 -11.67 8.68 -10.90
CA LEU A 179 -10.99 7.55 -10.27
C LEU A 179 -11.84 6.26 -10.33
N GLU A 180 -13.12 6.38 -9.96
CA GLU A 180 -14.05 5.23 -9.92
C GLU A 180 -14.33 4.68 -11.32
N SER A 181 -14.59 5.56 -12.30
CA SER A 181 -14.85 5.13 -13.69
C SER A 181 -13.62 4.52 -14.36
N ALA A 182 -12.41 4.95 -13.98
CA ALA A 182 -11.17 4.33 -14.41
C ALA A 182 -10.88 3.00 -13.69
N ASN A 183 -11.72 2.57 -12.73
CA ASN A 183 -11.53 1.39 -11.89
C ASN A 183 -10.20 1.37 -11.11
N GLN A 184 -9.72 2.56 -10.72
CA GLN A 184 -8.46 2.71 -9.96
C GLN A 184 -8.65 2.55 -8.46
N VAL A 185 -9.89 2.52 -7.93
CA VAL A 185 -10.12 2.04 -6.56
C VAL A 185 -9.82 0.54 -6.56
N ALA A 186 -8.84 0.14 -5.74
CA ALA A 186 -8.37 -1.25 -5.71
C ALA A 186 -9.04 -2.07 -4.60
N LEU A 187 -9.23 -1.46 -3.40
CA LEU A 187 -9.88 -2.09 -2.26
C LEU A 187 -10.88 -1.14 -1.63
N TYR A 188 -11.96 -1.75 -1.10
CA TYR A 188 -12.97 -1.08 -0.28
C TYR A 188 -13.01 -1.66 1.12
N TYR A 189 -13.35 -0.84 2.11
CA TYR A 189 -13.79 -1.29 3.43
C TYR A 189 -15.10 -2.04 3.30
N LEU A 190 -15.23 -3.13 4.05
CA LEU A 190 -16.41 -4.01 4.04
C LEU A 190 -17.08 -4.00 5.41
N ASN A 191 -18.39 -3.82 5.42
CA ASN A 191 -19.21 -4.14 6.60
C ASN A 191 -19.50 -5.66 6.59
N PRO A 192 -18.93 -6.45 7.54
CA PRO A 192 -19.05 -7.90 7.54
C PRO A 192 -20.47 -8.39 7.84
N GLU A 193 -21.29 -7.59 8.52
CA GLU A 193 -22.68 -7.95 8.88
C GLU A 193 -23.61 -7.81 7.67
N THR A 194 -23.53 -6.67 6.98
CA THR A 194 -24.38 -6.38 5.81
C THR A 194 -23.85 -6.92 4.51
N ARG A 195 -22.56 -7.31 4.49
CA ARG A 195 -21.82 -7.76 3.28
C ARG A 195 -21.74 -6.69 2.18
N LYS A 196 -21.85 -5.41 2.57
CA LYS A 196 -21.79 -4.26 1.66
C LYS A 196 -20.51 -3.46 1.89
N ILE A 197 -20.13 -2.66 0.90
CA ILE A 197 -19.07 -1.66 1.07
C ILE A 197 -19.47 -0.74 2.23
N ALA A 198 -18.56 -0.59 3.18
CA ALA A 198 -18.70 0.30 4.33
C ALA A 198 -18.45 1.74 3.91
N LYS A 199 -19.47 2.37 3.32
CA LYS A 199 -19.41 3.81 3.01
C LYS A 199 -19.54 4.63 4.28
N GLU A 200 -19.08 5.88 4.23
CA GLU A 200 -19.29 6.81 5.33
C GLU A 200 -20.79 7.05 5.60
N PRO A 201 -21.25 7.13 6.83
CA PRO A 201 -20.53 7.08 8.12
C PRO A 201 -20.50 5.69 8.79
N ASP A 202 -20.27 4.60 8.06
CA ASP A 202 -20.31 3.22 8.56
C ASP A 202 -19.11 2.91 9.51
N TYR A 203 -19.02 3.61 10.62
CA TYR A 203 -18.06 3.31 11.69
C TYR A 203 -18.56 2.13 12.55
N PRO A 204 -17.70 1.17 12.96
CA PRO A 204 -16.24 1.14 12.82
C PRO A 204 -15.71 0.45 11.55
N ASN A 205 -16.56 0.00 10.64
CA ASN A 205 -16.17 -0.78 9.47
C ASN A 205 -15.40 0.08 8.45
N ASN A 206 -15.77 1.35 8.30
CA ASN A 206 -14.98 2.40 7.65
C ASN A 206 -14.31 3.24 8.75
N PRO A 207 -13.08 2.89 9.19
CA PRO A 207 -12.51 3.42 10.43
C PRO A 207 -12.11 4.89 10.35
N ASN A 208 -11.94 5.41 9.15
CA ASN A 208 -11.42 6.76 8.93
C ASN A 208 -12.41 7.72 8.24
N GLY A 209 -13.60 7.22 7.84
CA GLY A 209 -14.58 8.01 7.11
C GLY A 209 -14.21 8.26 5.64
N SER A 210 -13.39 7.39 5.04
CA SER A 210 -13.04 7.47 3.62
C SER A 210 -14.27 7.50 2.73
N ILE A 211 -14.31 8.44 1.80
CA ILE A 211 -15.41 8.57 0.85
C ILE A 211 -15.64 7.26 0.08
N ASN A 212 -16.90 6.87 -0.04
CA ASN A 212 -17.32 5.61 -0.69
C ASN A 212 -16.61 4.35 -0.16
N GLY A 213 -16.04 4.39 1.07
CA GLY A 213 -15.36 3.26 1.69
C GLY A 213 -14.02 2.91 1.03
N ILE A 214 -13.36 3.84 0.36
CA ILE A 214 -12.08 3.61 -0.33
C ILE A 214 -10.98 3.31 0.69
N ALA A 215 -10.39 2.10 0.61
CA ALA A 215 -9.29 1.64 1.46
C ALA A 215 -7.94 1.64 0.74
N ALA A 216 -7.95 1.53 -0.60
CA ALA A 216 -6.75 1.49 -1.43
C ALA A 216 -7.03 1.94 -2.87
N VAL A 217 -6.00 2.48 -3.52
CA VAL A 217 -6.05 2.88 -4.93
C VAL A 217 -4.83 2.37 -5.69
N CYS A 218 -4.93 2.25 -7.01
CA CYS A 218 -3.81 1.99 -7.89
C CYS A 218 -3.73 3.02 -9.02
N ASP A 219 -2.61 3.03 -9.73
CA ASP A 219 -2.45 3.77 -10.97
C ASP A 219 -3.22 3.11 -12.12
N PRO A 220 -3.34 3.74 -13.30
CA PRO A 220 -4.03 3.16 -14.46
C PRO A 220 -3.45 1.82 -14.95
N THR A 221 -2.20 1.52 -14.63
CA THR A 221 -1.54 0.24 -15.01
C THR A 221 -1.80 -0.88 -14.00
N GLY A 222 -2.23 -0.55 -12.78
CA GLY A 222 -2.39 -1.47 -11.66
C GLY A 222 -1.10 -1.90 -10.98
N ARG A 223 0.05 -1.36 -11.39
CA ARG A 223 1.38 -1.72 -10.86
C ARG A 223 1.79 -0.87 -9.65
N ILE A 224 1.35 0.36 -9.61
CA ILE A 224 1.61 1.30 -8.53
C ILE A 224 0.39 1.28 -7.61
N PHE A 225 0.57 0.91 -6.36
CA PHE A 225 -0.52 0.61 -5.45
C PHE A 225 -0.30 1.23 -4.08
N GLY A 226 -1.33 1.81 -3.50
CA GLY A 226 -1.33 2.36 -2.16
C GLY A 226 -2.51 1.86 -1.35
N MET A 227 -2.26 1.44 -0.11
CA MET A 227 -3.28 0.95 0.80
C MET A 227 -3.07 1.45 2.23
N MET A 228 -4.17 1.69 2.96
CA MET A 228 -4.11 2.05 4.38
C MET A 228 -3.94 0.83 5.30
N PRO A 229 -4.60 -0.33 5.05
CA PRO A 229 -4.38 -1.54 5.82
C PRO A 229 -2.96 -2.09 5.69
N HIS A 230 -2.48 -2.74 6.76
CA HIS A 230 -1.13 -3.29 6.87
C HIS A 230 -1.11 -4.78 6.53
N TRP A 231 -0.69 -5.15 5.32
CA TRP A 231 -0.55 -6.55 4.92
C TRP A 231 0.59 -7.25 5.66
N GLU A 232 1.67 -6.52 5.93
CA GLU A 232 2.88 -7.00 6.62
C GLU A 232 2.64 -7.33 8.10
N ALA A 233 1.54 -6.88 8.67
CA ALA A 233 1.14 -7.21 10.02
C ALA A 233 0.38 -8.54 10.14
N PHE A 234 0.06 -9.21 9.00
CA PHE A 234 -0.60 -10.50 8.98
C PHE A 234 0.14 -11.52 8.09
N LEU A 235 1.36 -11.88 8.49
CA LEU A 235 2.24 -12.83 7.79
C LEU A 235 2.10 -14.26 8.30
N SER A 236 1.73 -14.43 9.56
CA SER A 236 1.51 -15.72 10.20
C SER A 236 0.04 -15.86 10.62
N PRO A 237 -0.55 -17.07 10.56
CA PRO A 237 -1.91 -17.29 11.08
C PRO A 237 -2.07 -16.86 12.55
N TYR A 238 -0.97 -16.90 13.30
CA TYR A 238 -0.95 -16.50 14.72
C TYR A 238 -0.96 -14.98 14.94
N ASN A 239 -0.83 -14.15 13.90
CA ASN A 239 -1.05 -12.72 13.99
C ASN A 239 -2.55 -12.36 14.06
N HIS A 240 -3.45 -13.28 13.66
CA HIS A 240 -4.89 -13.04 13.70
C HIS A 240 -5.36 -12.84 15.15
N PRO A 241 -6.15 -11.79 15.48
CA PRO A 241 -6.56 -11.50 16.87
C PRO A 241 -7.33 -12.65 17.53
N ASN A 242 -8.07 -13.43 16.76
CA ASN A 242 -8.85 -14.57 17.24
C ASN A 242 -8.23 -15.92 16.86
N TRP A 243 -6.90 -16.02 16.70
CA TRP A 243 -6.24 -17.23 16.23
C TRP A 243 -6.51 -18.48 17.09
N THR A 244 -6.63 -18.30 18.40
CA THR A 244 -6.93 -19.40 19.33
C THR A 244 -8.29 -20.03 19.05
N ARG A 245 -9.31 -19.20 18.88
CA ARG A 245 -10.65 -19.62 18.51
C ARG A 245 -10.68 -20.29 17.14
N LEU A 246 -10.08 -19.65 16.14
CA LEU A 246 -10.00 -20.20 14.78
C LEU A 246 -9.28 -21.57 14.76
N LYS A 247 -8.23 -21.72 15.56
CA LYS A 247 -7.52 -23.00 15.71
C LYS A 247 -8.43 -24.08 16.28
N THR A 248 -9.17 -23.76 17.34
CA THR A 248 -10.11 -24.71 17.97
C THR A 248 -11.24 -25.12 17.04
N GLU A 249 -11.71 -24.18 16.21
CA GLU A 249 -12.75 -24.40 15.20
C GLU A 249 -12.24 -25.07 13.91
N GLY A 250 -10.94 -25.33 13.79
CA GLY A 250 -10.33 -25.88 12.58
C GLY A 250 -10.33 -24.91 11.38
N LYS A 251 -10.49 -23.60 11.63
CA LYS A 251 -10.60 -22.55 10.62
C LYS A 251 -9.35 -21.68 10.51
N LEU A 252 -8.30 -21.96 11.28
CA LEU A 252 -7.06 -21.19 11.20
C LEU A 252 -6.44 -21.34 9.82
N PRO A 253 -6.15 -20.25 9.08
CA PRO A 253 -5.51 -20.34 7.78
C PRO A 253 -4.10 -20.94 7.91
N LYS A 254 -3.57 -21.50 6.83
CA LYS A 254 -2.22 -22.09 6.81
C LYS A 254 -1.11 -21.04 6.90
N GLU A 255 -1.38 -19.82 6.43
CA GLU A 255 -0.46 -18.67 6.43
C GLU A 255 -1.23 -17.40 6.77
N GLY A 256 -0.54 -16.31 7.07
CA GLY A 256 -1.16 -15.00 7.22
C GLY A 256 -1.67 -14.48 5.88
N LEU A 257 -2.94 -14.06 5.84
CA LEU A 257 -3.59 -13.67 4.58
C LEU A 257 -2.99 -12.40 3.96
N GLY A 258 -2.28 -11.58 4.73
CA GLY A 258 -1.55 -10.43 4.22
C GLY A 258 -0.51 -10.78 3.16
N LEU A 259 0.10 -11.97 3.26
CA LEU A 259 1.10 -12.45 2.29
C LEU A 259 0.57 -12.49 0.85
N GLN A 260 -0.74 -12.66 0.64
CA GLN A 260 -1.30 -12.69 -0.72
C GLN A 260 -1.04 -11.39 -1.48
N VAL A 261 -1.07 -10.23 -0.81
CA VAL A 261 -0.79 -8.94 -1.42
C VAL A 261 0.65 -8.90 -1.98
N ALA A 262 1.64 -9.23 -1.13
CA ALA A 262 3.05 -9.25 -1.55
C ALA A 262 3.35 -10.35 -2.57
N ARG A 263 2.71 -11.53 -2.43
CA ARG A 263 2.81 -12.66 -3.36
C ARG A 263 2.47 -12.24 -4.78
N ASN A 264 1.38 -11.52 -4.96
CA ASN A 264 0.95 -11.03 -6.27
C ASN A 264 2.03 -10.17 -6.95
N GLY A 265 2.70 -9.30 -6.18
CA GLY A 265 3.81 -8.50 -6.70
C GLY A 265 5.04 -9.36 -7.05
N VAL A 266 5.40 -10.33 -6.19
CA VAL A 266 6.52 -11.24 -6.43
C VAL A 266 6.29 -12.11 -7.66
N GLU A 267 5.09 -12.66 -7.84
CA GLU A 267 4.71 -13.46 -9.01
C GLU A 267 4.73 -12.61 -10.28
N TYR A 268 4.17 -11.41 -10.24
CA TYR A 268 4.25 -10.49 -11.39
C TYR A 268 5.70 -10.24 -11.83
N VAL A 269 6.61 -10.02 -10.89
CA VAL A 269 8.04 -9.81 -11.23
C VAL A 269 8.63 -11.05 -11.88
N LYS A 270 8.34 -12.26 -11.36
CA LYS A 270 8.83 -13.50 -11.95
C LYS A 270 8.34 -13.69 -13.38
N ASP A 271 7.07 -13.40 -13.62
CA ASP A 271 6.42 -13.66 -14.90
C ASP A 271 6.76 -12.59 -15.98
N ASN A 272 7.07 -11.36 -15.56
CA ASN A 272 7.15 -10.24 -16.50
C ASN A 272 8.51 -9.50 -16.53
N LEU A 273 9.32 -9.61 -15.47
CA LEU A 273 10.55 -8.82 -15.34
C LEU A 273 11.83 -9.67 -15.21
N LEU A 274 11.72 -10.97 -14.95
CA LEU A 274 12.85 -11.89 -14.81
C LEU A 274 12.98 -12.88 -15.96
N GLY A 275 12.01 -12.89 -16.88
CA GLY A 275 11.96 -13.78 -18.04
C GLY A 275 13.01 -13.51 -19.11
#